data_1ffdc0e04e5520060ea954d464c22a14
#
_entry.id   1ffdc0e04e5520060ea954d464c22a14
#
_cell.length_a   1.000
_cell.length_b   1.000
_cell.length_c   1.000
_cell.angle_alpha   90.00
_cell.angle_beta   90.00
_cell.angle_gamma   90.00
#
_symmetry.space_group_name_H-M   'P 1'
#
loop_
_entity.id
_entity.type
_entity.pdbx_description
1 polymer ?
#
loop_
_entity_poly.entity_id
_entity_poly.type
_entity_poly.pdbx_seq_one_letter_code
_entity_poly.pdbx_strand_id
1 'polypeptide(L)' 'MTYNDFITEIWLAVGNCPKSWRKGQKVFNTIEDLYGNVAREVQLIDGVDCFYDDRDETINLFIDKCWYRMCSTNLKK' A
#
# COMPACT_ATOMS: atom_id res chain seq x y z
N MET A 1 5.90 10.93 10.23
CA MET A 1 6.28 10.06 9.09
C MET A 1 6.19 10.85 7.80
N THR A 2 7.23 10.82 7.00
CA THR A 2 7.22 11.42 5.67
C THR A 2 6.81 10.40 4.62
N TYR A 3 6.49 10.88 3.42
CA TYR A 3 6.19 9.99 2.29
C TYR A 3 7.37 9.04 2.00
N ASN A 4 8.60 9.55 2.09
CA ASN A 4 9.79 8.70 1.88
C ASN A 4 9.91 7.61 2.94
N ASP A 5 9.59 7.92 4.19
CA ASP A 5 9.58 6.91 5.26
C ASP A 5 8.54 5.83 4.97
N PHE A 6 7.37 6.24 4.53
CA PHE A 6 6.28 5.32 4.19
C PHE A 6 6.70 4.36 3.08
N ILE A 7 7.24 4.90 1.99
CA ILE A 7 7.73 4.10 0.86
C ILE A 7 8.83 3.14 1.29
N THR A 8 9.79 3.65 2.07
CA THR A 8 10.94 2.85 2.51
C THR A 8 10.48 1.67 3.37
N GLU A 9 9.59 1.90 4.31
CA GLU A 9 9.07 0.83 5.17
C GLU A 9 8.34 -0.25 4.37
N ILE A 10 7.54 0.18 3.39
CA ILE A 10 6.81 -0.77 2.55
C ILE A 10 7.78 -1.67 1.79
N TRP A 11 8.76 -1.09 1.10
CA TRP A 11 9.66 -1.89 0.28
C TRP A 11 10.61 -2.77 1.09
N LEU A 12 11.00 -2.33 2.28
CA LEU A 12 11.78 -3.19 3.17
C LEU A 12 10.97 -4.40 3.61
N ALA A 13 9.71 -4.21 3.97
CA ALA A 13 8.85 -5.31 4.40
C ALA A 13 8.48 -6.22 3.23
N VAL A 14 8.30 -5.67 2.03
CA VAL A 14 8.03 -6.45 0.83
C VAL A 14 9.13 -7.48 0.58
N GLY A 15 10.38 -7.14 0.87
CA GLY A 15 11.49 -8.06 0.71
C GLY A 15 11.39 -9.33 1.56
N ASN A 16 10.57 -9.30 2.61
CA ASN A 16 10.35 -10.45 3.50
C ASN A 16 9.11 -11.26 3.15
N CYS A 17 8.35 -10.85 2.14
CA CYS A 17 7.16 -11.58 1.71
C CYS A 17 7.52 -12.83 0.93
N PRO A 18 6.63 -13.84 0.89
CA PRO A 18 6.87 -15.04 0.07
C PRO A 18 7.15 -14.68 -1.38
N LYS A 19 8.15 -15.32 -1.96
CA LYS A 19 8.55 -15.03 -3.34
C LYS A 19 7.50 -15.44 -4.37
N SER A 20 6.63 -16.37 -4.00
CA SER A 20 5.54 -16.83 -4.87
C SER A 20 4.43 -15.81 -5.04
N TRP A 21 4.35 -14.82 -4.16
CA TRP A 21 3.33 -13.78 -4.26
C TRP A 21 3.66 -12.81 -5.39
N ARG A 22 2.62 -12.28 -6.03
CA ARG A 22 2.78 -11.20 -6.99
C ARG A 22 3.27 -9.95 -6.29
N LYS A 23 3.93 -9.07 -7.04
CA LYS A 23 4.49 -7.84 -6.48
C LYS A 23 3.40 -7.00 -5.80
N GLY A 24 2.27 -6.81 -6.48
CA GLY A 24 1.16 -6.06 -5.90
C GLY A 24 0.56 -6.73 -4.67
N GLN A 25 0.52 -8.05 -4.65
CA GLN A 25 0.06 -8.80 -3.48
C GLN A 25 0.96 -8.54 -2.27
N LYS A 26 2.28 -8.55 -2.49
CA LYS A 26 3.24 -8.24 -1.43
C LYS A 26 2.99 -6.84 -0.85
N VAL A 27 2.80 -5.87 -1.73
CA VAL A 27 2.56 -4.48 -1.33
C VAL A 27 1.25 -4.34 -0.58
N PHE A 28 0.18 -4.93 -1.10
CA PHE A 28 -1.14 -4.88 -0.46
C PHE A 28 -1.08 -5.45 0.95
N ASN A 29 -0.55 -6.66 1.09
CA ASN A 29 -0.48 -7.34 2.39
C ASN A 29 0.45 -6.60 3.36
N THR A 30 1.54 -6.05 2.87
CA THR A 30 2.47 -5.27 3.69
C THR A 30 1.78 -4.03 4.26
N ILE A 31 1.05 -3.29 3.43
CA ILE A 31 0.35 -2.09 3.89
C ILE A 31 -0.72 -2.48 4.92
N GLU A 32 -1.43 -3.57 4.68
CA GLU A 32 -2.45 -4.04 5.63
C GLU A 32 -1.82 -4.41 6.97
N ASP A 33 -0.66 -5.06 6.97
CA ASP A 33 0.04 -5.43 8.20
C ASP A 33 0.58 -4.22 8.96
N LEU A 34 1.17 -3.26 8.25
CA LEU A 34 1.83 -2.13 8.88
C LEU A 34 0.86 -1.01 9.27
N TYR A 35 -0.19 -0.80 8.49
CA TYR A 35 -1.04 0.39 8.60
C TYR A 35 -2.53 0.07 8.72
N GLY A 36 -2.89 -1.19 8.80
CA GLY A 36 -4.26 -1.61 9.03
C GLY A 36 -5.14 -1.52 7.80
N ASN A 37 -6.36 -1.03 7.96
CA ASN A 37 -7.39 -1.14 6.93
C ASN A 37 -7.23 -0.20 5.73
N VAL A 38 -6.19 0.64 5.71
CA VAL A 38 -6.05 1.61 4.63
C VAL A 38 -5.95 0.94 3.26
N ALA A 39 -5.26 -0.20 3.17
CA ALA A 39 -5.17 -0.93 1.90
C ALA A 39 -6.55 -1.38 1.42
N ARG A 40 -7.34 -1.91 2.33
CA ARG A 40 -8.69 -2.39 2.01
C ARG A 40 -9.62 -1.24 1.65
N GLU A 41 -9.50 -0.11 2.32
CA GLU A 41 -10.29 1.08 2.00
C GLU A 41 -9.98 1.60 0.60
N VAL A 42 -8.72 1.64 0.22
CA VAL A 42 -8.34 2.06 -1.13
C VAL A 42 -8.92 1.09 -2.16
N GLN A 43 -8.81 -0.21 -1.89
CA GLN A 43 -9.35 -1.23 -2.79
C GLN A 43 -10.85 -1.08 -2.99
N LEU A 44 -11.61 -0.94 -1.90
CA LEU A 44 -13.07 -1.00 -1.95
C LEU A 44 -13.71 0.35 -2.23
N ILE A 45 -13.14 1.44 -1.72
CA ILE A 45 -13.74 2.77 -1.83
C ILE A 45 -13.17 3.54 -3.01
N ASP A 46 -11.85 3.56 -3.16
CA ASP A 46 -11.21 4.28 -4.27
C ASP A 46 -11.20 3.46 -5.56
N GLY A 47 -11.47 2.16 -5.46
CA GLY A 47 -11.51 1.30 -6.63
C GLY A 47 -10.14 1.01 -7.23
N VAL A 48 -9.07 1.22 -6.47
CA VAL A 48 -7.70 0.94 -6.90
C VAL A 48 -7.22 -0.32 -6.21
N ASP A 49 -6.86 -1.34 -7.00
CA ASP A 49 -6.45 -2.63 -6.47
C ASP A 49 -5.20 -3.12 -7.21
N CYS A 50 -4.16 -3.43 -6.47
CA CYS A 50 -2.93 -3.96 -7.03
C CYS A 50 -2.67 -5.41 -6.63
N PHE A 51 -3.60 -6.05 -5.92
CA PHE A 51 -3.38 -7.37 -5.33
C PHE A 51 -2.92 -8.41 -6.35
N TYR A 52 -3.54 -8.43 -7.53
CA TYR A 52 -3.21 -9.38 -8.59
C TYR A 52 -2.34 -8.79 -9.68
N ASP A 53 -1.74 -7.64 -9.43
CA ASP A 53 -1.02 -6.88 -10.46
C ASP A 53 0.48 -6.88 -10.19
N ASP A 54 1.28 -6.91 -11.26
CA ASP A 54 2.73 -6.80 -11.18
C ASP A 54 3.24 -5.48 -11.80
N ARG A 55 2.34 -4.67 -12.35
CA ARG A 55 2.73 -3.43 -13.04
C ARG A 55 3.04 -2.33 -12.04
N ASP A 56 4.19 -1.70 -12.23
CA ASP A 56 4.63 -0.63 -11.34
C ASP A 56 3.66 0.55 -11.29
N GLU A 57 3.04 0.87 -12.42
CA GLU A 57 2.08 1.98 -12.47
C GLU A 57 0.92 1.76 -11.51
N THR A 58 0.32 0.59 -11.55
CA THR A 58 -0.82 0.26 -10.67
C THR A 58 -0.38 0.22 -9.22
N ILE A 59 0.78 -0.37 -8.94
CA ILE A 59 1.30 -0.50 -7.58
C ILE A 59 1.62 0.87 -7.01
N ASN A 60 2.26 1.74 -7.78
CA ASN A 60 2.58 3.09 -7.33
C ASN A 60 1.33 3.92 -7.08
N LEU A 61 0.33 3.79 -7.94
CA LEU A 61 -0.95 4.48 -7.75
C LEU A 61 -1.61 4.00 -6.45
N PHE A 62 -1.59 2.71 -6.19
CA PHE A 62 -2.16 2.13 -4.97
C PHE A 62 -1.45 2.69 -3.73
N ILE A 63 -0.12 2.71 -3.74
CA ILE A 63 0.67 3.24 -2.63
C ILE A 63 0.35 4.72 -2.40
N ASP A 64 0.27 5.51 -3.46
CA ASP A 64 -0.05 6.93 -3.35
C ASP A 64 -1.44 7.15 -2.77
N LYS A 65 -2.42 6.36 -3.18
CA LYS A 65 -3.78 6.46 -2.63
C LYS A 65 -3.82 6.11 -1.15
N CYS A 66 -3.05 5.09 -0.75
CA CYS A 66 -2.94 4.73 0.66
C CYS A 66 -2.35 5.89 1.48
N TRP A 67 -1.30 6.50 0.96
CA TRP A 67 -0.67 7.64 1.62
C TRP A 67 -1.64 8.80 1.77
N TYR A 68 -2.37 9.10 0.69
CA TYR A 68 -3.36 10.18 0.71
C TYR A 68 -4.43 9.94 1.79
N ARG A 69 -4.94 8.72 1.89
CA ARG A 69 -5.94 8.39 2.91
C ARG A 69 -5.39 8.52 4.32
N MET A 70 -4.17 8.08 4.54
CA MET A 70 -3.53 8.20 5.86
C MET A 70 -3.37 9.66 6.26
N CYS A 71 -2.91 10.50 5.34
CA CYS A 71 -2.76 11.93 5.58
C CYS A 71 -4.10 12.61 5.85
N SER A 72 -5.12 12.28 5.06
CA SER A 72 -6.46 12.84 5.23
C SER A 72 -7.06 12.46 6.58
N THR A 73 -6.87 11.21 7.01
CA THR A 73 -7.35 10.74 8.31
C THR A 73 -6.64 11.50 9.43
N ASN A 74 -5.34 11.71 9.31
CA ASN A 74 -4.58 12.45 10.32
C ASN A 74 -5.01 13.91 10.39
N LEU A 75 -5.33 14.53 9.25
CA LEU A 75 -5.74 15.92 9.21
C LEU A 75 -7.12 16.13 9.85
N LYS A 76 -7.95 15.10 9.89
CA LYS A 76 -9.28 15.21 10.50
C LYS A 76 -9.26 15.13 12.02
N LYS A 77 -8.15 14.72 12.57
CA LYS A 77 -7.99 14.66 14.01
C LYS A 77 -7.60 16.03 14.56
#